data_fdfabde77c8c86ad0077be0e7f460d33
#
_entry.id   fdfabde77c8c86ad0077be0e7f460d33
#
_cell.length_a   1.000
_cell.length_b   1.000
_cell.length_c   1.000
_cell.angle_alpha   90.00
_cell.angle_beta   90.00
_cell.angle_gamma   90.00
#
_symmetry.space_group_name_H-M   'P 1'
#
loop_
_entity.id
_entity.type
_entity.pdbx_description
1 polymer ?
#
loop_
_entity_poly.entity_id
_entity_poly.type
_entity_poly.pdbx_seq_one_letter_code
_entity_poly.pdbx_strand_id
1 'polypeptide(L)'
;MIRTATPDDIPALHSLVRELAAYEKALDEVVASEEQLHQALFGDRPAVYAHVATADDGGEVIGFALWFLNFSTWRGVHGIYLEDLYVRPERRGGGHGRALLTELARICVERGYQRLEWSVLDWNEPAIAFYESLGARPQDEWTVYRLTDGPLARLGAADGAP
;
A
#
# COMPACT_ATOMS: atom_id res chain seq x y z
N MET A 1 10.19 14.94 -4.61
CA MET A 1 9.30 14.83 -5.81
C MET A 1 8.50 13.53 -5.71
N ILE A 2 7.25 13.47 -6.26
CA ILE A 2 6.47 12.22 -6.38
C ILE A 2 6.40 11.83 -7.86
N ARG A 3 6.59 10.55 -8.15
CA ARG A 3 6.45 9.97 -9.50
C ARG A 3 6.01 8.50 -9.44
N THR A 4 5.49 8.00 -10.53
CA THR A 4 5.26 6.56 -10.69
C THR A 4 6.59 5.81 -10.58
N ALA A 5 6.56 4.64 -9.95
CA ALA A 5 7.73 3.77 -9.86
C ALA A 5 8.11 3.21 -11.24
N THR A 6 9.39 2.93 -11.42
CA THR A 6 9.97 2.28 -12.60
C THR A 6 10.63 0.96 -12.20
N PRO A 7 10.95 0.07 -13.14
CA PRO A 7 11.68 -1.17 -12.83
C PRO A 7 13.00 -0.94 -12.08
N ASP A 8 13.67 0.17 -12.32
CA ASP A 8 14.94 0.51 -11.66
C ASP A 8 14.75 0.83 -10.15
N ASP A 9 13.52 1.12 -9.71
CA ASP A 9 13.21 1.38 -8.30
C ASP A 9 13.02 0.10 -7.47
N ILE A 10 12.99 -1.07 -8.07
CA ILE A 10 12.69 -2.35 -7.38
C ILE A 10 13.60 -2.58 -6.16
N PRO A 11 14.93 -2.43 -6.24
CA PRO A 11 15.77 -2.62 -5.07
C PRO A 11 15.45 -1.65 -3.93
N ALA A 12 15.16 -0.40 -4.26
CA ALA A 12 14.77 0.61 -3.27
C ALA A 12 13.40 0.31 -2.65
N LEU A 13 12.42 -0.06 -3.47
CA LEU A 13 11.08 -0.46 -3.00
C LEU A 13 11.16 -1.67 -2.07
N HIS A 14 11.92 -2.70 -2.45
CA HIS A 14 12.10 -3.89 -1.61
C HIS A 14 12.75 -3.53 -0.26
N SER A 15 13.76 -2.66 -0.27
CA SER A 15 14.36 -2.16 0.98
C SER A 15 13.35 -1.43 1.85
N LEU A 16 12.55 -0.53 1.27
CA LEU A 16 11.53 0.24 2.00
C LEU A 16 10.40 -0.63 2.56
N VAL A 17 10.00 -1.69 1.86
CA VAL A 17 9.05 -2.68 2.38
C VAL A 17 9.61 -3.36 3.63
N ARG A 18 10.89 -3.74 3.63
CA ARG A 18 11.55 -4.33 4.80
C ARG A 18 11.69 -3.33 5.95
N GLU A 19 12.00 -2.07 5.66
CA GLU A 19 12.06 -0.99 6.65
C GLU A 19 10.68 -0.76 7.30
N LEU A 20 9.61 -0.75 6.51
CA LEU A 20 8.24 -0.66 7.02
C LEU A 20 7.89 -1.84 7.92
N ALA A 21 8.19 -3.07 7.48
CA ALA A 21 7.92 -4.27 8.27
C ALA A 21 8.70 -4.28 9.60
N ALA A 22 9.94 -3.78 9.60
CA ALA A 22 10.71 -3.61 10.83
C ALA A 22 10.04 -2.58 11.77
N TYR A 23 9.55 -1.47 11.24
CA TYR A 23 8.79 -0.48 12.00
C TYR A 23 7.52 -1.07 12.61
N GLU A 24 6.83 -1.92 11.87
CA GLU A 24 5.61 -2.62 12.30
C GLU A 24 5.89 -3.88 13.13
N LYS A 25 7.16 -4.16 13.45
CA LYS A 25 7.60 -5.32 14.26
C LYS A 25 7.28 -6.68 13.63
N ALA A 26 7.29 -6.74 12.30
CA ALA A 26 6.92 -7.91 11.50
C ALA A 26 7.98 -8.24 10.41
N LEU A 27 9.24 -7.84 10.60
CA LEU A 27 10.30 -8.03 9.61
C LEU A 27 10.46 -9.49 9.17
N ASP A 28 10.29 -10.43 10.09
CA ASP A 28 10.43 -11.87 9.82
C ASP A 28 9.32 -12.41 8.90
N GLU A 29 8.23 -11.68 8.73
CA GLU A 29 7.15 -12.05 7.81
C GLU A 29 7.45 -11.67 6.35
N VAL A 30 8.47 -10.85 6.10
CA VAL A 30 8.83 -10.44 4.75
C VAL A 30 9.66 -11.53 4.07
N VAL A 31 9.00 -12.31 3.25
CA VAL A 31 9.61 -13.39 2.44
C VAL A 31 9.61 -13.08 0.94
N ALA A 32 8.99 -11.97 0.54
CA ALA A 32 8.94 -11.53 -0.85
C ALA A 32 10.33 -11.17 -1.37
N SER A 33 10.63 -11.58 -2.61
CA SER A 33 11.86 -11.22 -3.32
C SER A 33 11.67 -9.99 -4.22
N GLU A 34 12.77 -9.40 -4.65
CA GLU A 34 12.76 -8.33 -5.68
C GLU A 34 12.12 -8.82 -6.99
N GLU A 35 12.38 -10.07 -7.39
CA GLU A 35 11.79 -10.66 -8.59
C GLU A 35 10.26 -10.74 -8.49
N GLN A 36 9.73 -11.18 -7.35
CA GLN A 36 8.28 -11.22 -7.12
C GLN A 36 7.66 -9.82 -7.17
N LEU A 37 8.32 -8.84 -6.56
CA LEU A 37 7.88 -7.46 -6.59
C LEU A 37 7.92 -6.88 -8.01
N HIS A 38 8.98 -7.17 -8.77
CA HIS A 38 9.10 -6.79 -10.17
C HIS A 38 7.96 -7.36 -11.02
N GLN A 39 7.68 -8.65 -10.90
CA GLN A 39 6.60 -9.31 -11.65
C GLN A 39 5.23 -8.73 -11.29
N ALA A 40 4.99 -8.43 -10.02
CA ALA A 40 3.72 -7.86 -9.58
C ALA A 40 3.46 -6.45 -10.13
N LEU A 41 4.51 -5.61 -10.20
CA LEU A 41 4.42 -4.22 -10.62
C LEU A 41 4.59 -4.03 -12.14
N PHE A 42 5.43 -4.83 -12.78
CA PHE A 42 5.88 -4.60 -14.16
C PHE A 42 5.77 -5.82 -15.08
N GLY A 43 5.19 -6.93 -14.60
CA GLY A 43 4.90 -8.09 -15.43
C GLY A 43 3.81 -7.84 -16.47
N ASP A 44 3.47 -8.85 -17.23
CA ASP A 44 2.51 -8.76 -18.36
C ASP A 44 1.10 -8.29 -17.93
N ARG A 45 0.71 -8.57 -16.69
CA ARG A 45 -0.61 -8.21 -16.16
C ARG A 45 -0.46 -7.67 -14.72
N PRO A 46 0.05 -6.46 -14.58
CA PRO A 46 0.22 -5.88 -13.25
C PRO A 46 -1.14 -5.67 -12.57
N ALA A 47 -1.24 -6.13 -11.32
CA ALA A 47 -2.42 -5.95 -10.49
C ALA A 47 -2.16 -4.99 -9.31
N VAL A 48 -0.92 -4.58 -9.14
CA VAL A 48 -0.49 -3.60 -8.14
C VAL A 48 0.31 -2.49 -8.81
N TYR A 49 0.34 -1.34 -8.16
CA TYR A 49 0.97 -0.12 -8.67
C TYR A 49 1.76 0.54 -7.56
N ALA A 50 2.79 1.30 -7.91
CA ALA A 50 3.57 2.03 -6.92
C ALA A 50 3.91 3.44 -7.39
N HIS A 51 3.93 4.35 -6.41
CA HIS A 51 4.50 5.68 -6.53
C HIS A 51 5.64 5.81 -5.54
N VAL A 52 6.67 6.52 -5.93
CA VAL A 52 7.83 6.79 -5.08
C VAL A 52 7.95 8.28 -4.78
N ALA A 53 8.42 8.56 -3.56
CA ALA A 53 8.91 9.87 -3.19
C ALA A 53 10.43 9.87 -3.31
N THR A 54 10.98 10.82 -4.05
CA THR A 54 12.42 11.03 -4.16
C THR A 54 12.86 12.24 -3.38
N ALA A 55 14.13 12.27 -2.99
CA ALA A 55 14.77 13.48 -2.47
C ALA A 55 14.65 14.63 -3.48
N ASP A 56 14.88 15.86 -3.03
CA ASP A 56 14.62 17.08 -3.82
C ASP A 56 15.43 17.15 -5.11
N ASP A 57 16.57 16.49 -5.17
CA ASP A 57 17.42 16.34 -6.36
C ASP A 57 16.93 15.29 -7.36
N GLY A 58 15.82 14.59 -7.05
CA GLY A 58 15.26 13.53 -7.89
C GLY A 58 16.04 12.21 -7.86
N GLY A 59 17.04 12.10 -7.00
CA GLY A 59 17.93 10.93 -6.92
C GLY A 59 17.39 9.83 -6.03
N GLU A 60 17.67 9.89 -4.75
CA GLU A 60 17.36 8.82 -3.79
C GLU A 60 15.84 8.63 -3.60
N VAL A 61 15.38 7.38 -3.68
CA VAL A 61 14.01 7.01 -3.27
C VAL A 61 13.94 6.95 -1.75
N ILE A 62 13.11 7.80 -1.15
CA ILE A 62 13.01 8.01 0.31
C ILE A 62 11.69 7.56 0.90
N GLY A 63 10.73 7.17 0.06
CA GLY A 63 9.43 6.68 0.48
C GLY A 63 8.63 6.16 -0.70
N PHE A 64 7.54 5.46 -0.41
CA PHE A 64 6.68 4.88 -1.43
C PHE A 64 5.24 4.76 -0.96
N ALA A 65 4.36 4.59 -1.94
CA ALA A 65 2.99 4.12 -1.79
C ALA A 65 2.76 2.97 -2.77
N LEU A 66 2.38 1.79 -2.27
CA LEU A 66 1.98 0.64 -3.09
C LEU A 66 0.48 0.43 -2.95
N TRP A 67 -0.21 0.27 -4.06
CA TRP A 67 -1.67 0.26 -4.08
C TRP A 67 -2.24 -0.61 -5.20
N PHE A 68 -3.51 -0.95 -5.07
CA PHE A 68 -4.27 -1.69 -6.07
C PHE A 68 -5.72 -1.22 -6.09
N LEU A 69 -6.50 -1.69 -7.06
CA LEU A 69 -7.91 -1.34 -7.17
C LEU A 69 -8.78 -2.30 -6.37
N ASN A 70 -9.64 -1.75 -5.51
CA ASN A 70 -10.81 -2.46 -5.01
C ASN A 70 -12.07 -2.05 -5.81
N PHE A 71 -13.22 -2.57 -5.45
CA PHE A 71 -14.48 -2.26 -6.12
C PHE A 71 -15.62 -2.14 -5.11
N SER A 72 -16.45 -1.14 -5.27
CA SER A 72 -17.68 -0.99 -4.50
C SER A 72 -18.89 -1.39 -5.32
N THR A 73 -19.55 -2.48 -4.94
CA THR A 73 -20.82 -2.87 -5.56
C THR A 73 -21.93 -1.86 -5.29
N TRP A 74 -21.88 -1.16 -4.17
CA TRP A 74 -22.89 -0.15 -3.81
C TRP A 74 -22.76 1.12 -4.64
N ARG A 75 -21.53 1.46 -5.06
CA ARG A 75 -21.25 2.66 -5.87
C ARG A 75 -21.04 2.35 -7.34
N GLY A 76 -20.82 1.09 -7.71
CA GLY A 76 -20.61 0.65 -9.07
C GLY A 76 -19.28 1.12 -9.68
N VAL A 77 -18.33 1.52 -8.85
CA VAL A 77 -17.02 2.03 -9.30
C VAL A 77 -15.87 1.45 -8.48
N HIS A 78 -14.68 1.49 -9.05
CA HIS A 78 -13.45 1.17 -8.32
C HIS A 78 -13.14 2.20 -7.23
N GLY A 79 -12.32 1.79 -6.30
CA GLY A 79 -11.56 2.63 -5.40
C GLY A 79 -10.08 2.25 -5.45
N ILE A 80 -9.25 3.01 -4.77
CA ILE A 80 -7.86 2.63 -4.50
C ILE A 80 -7.79 2.04 -3.09
N TYR A 81 -7.16 0.86 -2.97
CA TYR A 81 -6.69 0.35 -1.69
C TYR A 81 -5.17 0.53 -1.61
N LEU A 82 -4.74 1.32 -0.65
CA LEU A 82 -3.33 1.54 -0.36
C LEU A 82 -2.85 0.42 0.57
N GLU A 83 -1.98 -0.45 0.05
CA GLU A 83 -1.38 -1.55 0.82
C GLU A 83 -0.33 -1.02 1.78
N ASP A 84 0.64 -0.26 1.24
CA ASP A 84 1.75 0.28 2.02
C ASP A 84 1.96 1.76 1.75
N LEU A 85 2.20 2.51 2.82
CA LEU A 85 2.70 3.89 2.79
C LEU A 85 3.87 4.02 3.76
N TYR A 86 5.03 4.33 3.25
CA TYR A 86 6.21 4.51 4.09
C TYR A 86 7.09 5.66 3.61
N VAL A 87 7.63 6.41 4.55
CA VAL A 87 8.68 7.41 4.34
C VAL A 87 9.72 7.19 5.42
N ARG A 88 10.98 7.13 5.03
CA ARG A 88 12.11 6.96 5.95
C ARG A 88 12.03 7.98 7.10
N PRO A 89 12.25 7.57 8.35
CA PRO A 89 12.08 8.42 9.52
C PRO A 89 12.83 9.76 9.44
N GLU A 90 14.07 9.75 8.95
CA GLU A 90 14.92 10.91 8.79
C GLU A 90 14.45 11.89 7.68
N ARG A 91 13.50 11.45 6.87
CA ARG A 91 12.87 12.24 5.79
C ARG A 91 11.42 12.63 6.10
N ARG A 92 10.93 12.29 7.29
CA ARG A 92 9.59 12.70 7.73
C ARG A 92 9.56 14.19 8.09
N GLY A 93 8.36 14.74 8.17
CA GLY A 93 8.18 16.18 8.40
C GLY A 93 8.26 17.05 7.14
N GLY A 94 8.83 16.54 6.04
CA GLY A 94 8.91 17.20 4.73
C GLY A 94 7.67 17.10 3.84
N GLY A 95 6.56 16.55 4.36
CA GLY A 95 5.31 16.44 3.60
C GLY A 95 5.24 15.31 2.58
N HIS A 96 6.24 14.44 2.49
CA HIS A 96 6.32 13.37 1.48
C HIS A 96 5.17 12.36 1.58
N GLY A 97 4.78 11.94 2.80
CA GLY A 97 3.63 11.05 3.00
C GLY A 97 2.32 11.69 2.56
N ARG A 98 2.12 12.97 2.86
CA ARG A 98 0.97 13.74 2.37
C ARG A 98 0.98 13.84 0.85
N ALA A 99 2.14 14.09 0.25
CA ALA A 99 2.27 14.21 -1.20
C ALA A 99 1.94 12.88 -1.92
N LEU A 100 2.38 11.74 -1.39
CA LEU A 100 2.01 10.41 -1.89
C LEU A 100 0.49 10.18 -1.83
N LEU A 101 -0.14 10.46 -0.68
CA LEU A 101 -1.60 10.33 -0.56
C LEU A 101 -2.36 11.31 -1.44
N THR A 102 -1.86 12.54 -1.60
CA THR A 102 -2.45 13.53 -2.51
C THR A 102 -2.43 13.03 -3.94
N GLU A 103 -1.34 12.40 -4.38
CA GLU A 103 -1.26 11.81 -5.73
C GLU A 103 -2.29 10.70 -5.92
N LEU A 104 -2.45 9.78 -4.95
CA LEU A 104 -3.48 8.74 -5.03
C LEU A 104 -4.90 9.32 -5.02
N ALA A 105 -5.14 10.34 -4.22
CA ALA A 105 -6.42 11.05 -4.21
C ALA A 105 -6.70 11.74 -5.56
N ARG A 106 -5.69 12.33 -6.18
CA ARG A 106 -5.78 12.93 -7.52
C ARG A 106 -6.17 11.86 -8.56
N ILE A 107 -5.54 10.68 -8.52
CA ILE A 107 -5.89 9.56 -9.40
C ILE A 107 -7.34 9.12 -9.18
N CYS A 108 -7.79 9.04 -7.93
CA CYS A 108 -9.20 8.73 -7.64
C CYS A 108 -10.15 9.74 -8.30
N VAL A 109 -9.90 11.03 -8.11
CA VAL A 109 -10.74 12.09 -8.68
C VAL A 109 -10.76 12.04 -10.21
N GLU A 110 -9.61 11.93 -10.83
CA GLU A 110 -9.48 11.89 -12.29
C GLU A 110 -10.16 10.70 -12.94
N ARG A 111 -10.13 9.54 -12.26
CA ARG A 111 -10.75 8.30 -12.76
C ARG A 111 -12.18 8.08 -12.29
N GLY A 112 -12.75 9.01 -11.53
CA GLY A 112 -14.09 8.88 -10.96
C GLY A 112 -14.20 7.82 -9.87
N TYR A 113 -13.10 7.43 -9.24
CA TYR A 113 -13.09 6.54 -8.10
C TYR A 113 -13.56 7.28 -6.86
N GLN A 114 -14.32 6.61 -6.01
CA GLN A 114 -15.00 7.29 -4.91
C GLN A 114 -14.45 6.96 -3.53
N ARG A 115 -13.41 6.12 -3.45
CA ARG A 115 -12.77 5.73 -2.18
C ARG A 115 -11.27 5.61 -2.34
N LEU A 116 -10.56 6.01 -1.29
CA LEU A 116 -9.16 5.72 -1.04
C LEU A 116 -9.11 5.14 0.38
N GLU A 117 -8.76 3.86 0.49
CA GLU A 117 -8.82 3.11 1.75
C GLU A 117 -7.47 2.48 2.07
N TRP A 118 -7.20 2.28 3.36
CA TRP A 118 -6.03 1.60 3.88
C TRP A 118 -6.31 1.05 5.27
N SER A 119 -5.41 0.23 5.79
CA SER A 119 -5.40 -0.21 7.17
C SER A 119 -4.24 0.43 7.94
N VAL A 120 -4.39 0.58 9.24
CA VAL A 120 -3.36 1.05 10.16
C VAL A 120 -3.39 0.21 11.41
N LEU A 121 -2.22 -0.11 11.97
CA LEU A 121 -2.15 -0.81 13.25
C LEU A 121 -2.71 0.08 14.38
N ASP A 122 -3.55 -0.49 15.22
CA ASP A 122 -4.29 0.24 16.26
C ASP A 122 -3.37 0.99 17.23
N TRP A 123 -2.14 0.52 17.44
CA TRP A 123 -1.15 1.17 18.29
C TRP A 123 -0.41 2.33 17.62
N ASN A 124 -0.56 2.54 16.30
CA ASN A 124 0.20 3.53 15.54
C ASN A 124 -0.48 4.91 15.61
N GLU A 125 -0.51 5.48 16.80
CA GLU A 125 -1.14 6.78 17.06
C GLU A 125 -0.63 7.92 16.16
N PRO A 126 0.68 8.05 15.87
CA PRO A 126 1.15 9.11 14.97
C PRO A 126 0.59 9.01 13.56
N ALA A 127 0.47 7.78 13.01
CA ALA A 127 -0.13 7.57 11.70
C ALA A 127 -1.64 7.84 11.72
N ILE A 128 -2.35 7.38 12.75
CA ILE A 128 -3.78 7.63 12.92
C ILE A 128 -4.07 9.13 12.96
N ALA A 129 -3.36 9.89 13.79
CA ALA A 129 -3.52 11.34 13.88
C ALA A 129 -3.23 12.03 12.54
N PHE A 130 -2.23 11.57 11.80
CA PHE A 130 -1.93 12.07 10.46
C PHE A 130 -3.10 11.80 9.49
N TYR A 131 -3.64 10.60 9.45
CA TYR A 131 -4.76 10.26 8.56
C TYR A 131 -6.04 11.04 8.91
N GLU A 132 -6.35 11.16 10.18
CA GLU A 132 -7.49 11.97 10.65
C GLU A 132 -7.35 13.44 10.28
N SER A 133 -6.13 13.99 10.30
CA SER A 133 -5.85 15.35 9.85
C SER A 133 -6.12 15.59 8.37
N LEU A 134 -6.19 14.53 7.57
CA LEU A 134 -6.58 14.57 6.16
C LEU A 134 -8.09 14.41 5.95
N GLY A 135 -8.85 14.19 7.01
CA GLY A 135 -10.29 13.93 6.96
C GLY A 135 -10.67 12.46 6.80
N ALA A 136 -9.70 11.54 6.85
CA ALA A 136 -9.99 10.11 6.87
C ALA A 136 -10.69 9.71 8.17
N ARG A 137 -11.55 8.70 8.09
CA ARG A 137 -12.31 8.21 9.24
C ARG A 137 -12.19 6.70 9.34
N PRO A 138 -12.01 6.14 10.54
CA PRO A 138 -12.01 4.70 10.75
C PRO A 138 -13.38 4.10 10.39
N GLN A 139 -13.36 2.87 9.90
CA GLN A 139 -14.56 2.08 9.57
C GLN A 139 -14.77 1.01 10.65
N ASP A 140 -15.05 1.45 11.88
CA ASP A 140 -15.07 0.62 13.09
C ASP A 140 -16.20 -0.43 13.11
N GLU A 141 -17.20 -0.28 12.24
CA GLU A 141 -18.30 -1.24 12.11
C GLU A 141 -17.91 -2.51 11.35
N TRP A 142 -16.74 -2.52 10.72
CA TRP A 142 -16.27 -3.64 9.90
C TRP A 142 -15.08 -4.32 10.54
N THR A 143 -15.12 -5.64 10.59
CA THR A 143 -13.99 -6.47 11.01
C THR A 143 -13.42 -7.19 9.81
N VAL A 144 -12.11 -7.10 9.60
CA VAL A 144 -11.41 -7.83 8.56
C VAL A 144 -11.23 -9.28 8.98
N TYR A 145 -11.68 -10.22 8.14
CA TYR A 145 -11.41 -11.64 8.27
C TYR A 145 -10.33 -12.06 7.29
N ARG A 146 -9.40 -12.88 7.76
CA ARG A 146 -8.29 -13.41 6.96
C ARG A 146 -8.26 -14.92 7.04
N LEU A 147 -8.14 -15.57 5.89
CA LEU A 147 -7.91 -17.00 5.79
C LEU A 147 -6.56 -17.21 5.10
N THR A 148 -5.61 -17.83 5.78
CA THR A 148 -4.23 -18.04 5.32
C THR A 148 -3.77 -19.46 5.60
N ASP A 149 -2.64 -19.84 5.01
CA ASP A 149 -1.89 -21.06 5.32
C ASP A 149 -2.74 -22.34 5.27
N GLY A 150 -2.65 -23.17 6.32
CA GLY A 150 -3.36 -24.45 6.40
C GLY A 150 -4.86 -24.36 6.22
N PRO A 151 -5.60 -23.46 6.88
CA PRO A 151 -7.03 -23.28 6.66
C PRO A 151 -7.38 -22.90 5.22
N LEU A 152 -6.61 -22.01 4.59
CA LEU A 152 -6.82 -21.65 3.19
C LEU A 152 -6.58 -22.83 2.26
N ALA A 153 -5.48 -23.57 2.47
CA ALA A 153 -5.17 -24.74 1.66
C ALA A 153 -6.24 -25.83 1.79
N ARG A 154 -6.73 -26.10 3.01
CA ARG A 154 -7.80 -27.09 3.22
C ARG A 154 -9.10 -26.71 2.55
N LEU A 155 -9.49 -25.45 2.63
CA LEU A 155 -10.72 -24.98 1.99
C LEU A 155 -10.60 -25.06 0.46
N GLY A 156 -9.45 -24.70 -0.10
CA GLY A 156 -9.20 -24.75 -1.55
C GLY A 156 -9.02 -26.16 -2.11
N ALA A 157 -8.62 -27.14 -1.28
CA ALA A 157 -8.47 -28.53 -1.65
C ALA A 157 -9.73 -29.37 -1.40
N ALA A 158 -10.77 -28.81 -0.77
CA ALA A 158 -12.03 -29.51 -0.56
C ALA A 158 -12.70 -29.78 -1.91
N ASP A 159 -12.49 -30.99 -2.45
CA ASP A 159 -13.31 -31.53 -3.53
C ASP A 159 -14.77 -31.47 -3.05
N GLY A 160 -15.58 -30.70 -3.76
CA GLY A 160 -16.95 -30.38 -3.46
C GLY A 160 -17.71 -31.43 -2.64
N ALA A 161 -17.67 -31.29 -1.36
CA ALA A 161 -18.68 -31.88 -0.51
C ALA A 161 -19.88 -30.94 -0.50
N PRO A 162 -21.08 -31.46 -0.70
CA PRO A 162 -22.32 -30.71 -0.79
C PRO A 162 -22.63 -29.93 0.48
#